data_0e38fc5f2a3e654e7edec91737678034
#
_entry.id   0e38fc5f2a3e654e7edec91737678034
#
_cell.length_a   1.000
_cell.length_b   1.000
_cell.length_c   1.000
_cell.angle_alpha   90.00
_cell.angle_beta   90.00
_cell.angle_gamma   90.00
#
_symmetry.space_group_name_H-M   'P 1'
#
loop_
_entity.id
_entity.type
_entity.pdbx_description
1 polymer ?
#
loop_
_entity_poly.entity_id
_entity_poly.type
_entity_poly.pdbx_seq_one_letter_code
_entity_poly.pdbx_strand_id
1 'polypeptide(L)'
;AGVVAAGGTLASLIPPSAILVIYAIIVEQDVGKLLLAGFIPGAFSALVYGALIVILALTLPNFGPPVKGFSWRERFVALPPALPIIAVVVIIIFFVYNPMPESWYVGSWQVGGDAWGTPTEGGAIGAFIVFCMALVRGMRWRQFREALLETAKLTVMIFTIIWGVLIYVRFLGFANLPQAFS
;
A
#
# COMPACT_ATOMS: atom_id res chain seq x y z
N ALA A 1 -6.15 -17.00 -9.65
CA ALA A 1 -5.92 -15.71 -10.33
C ALA A 1 -6.83 -14.60 -9.75
N GLY A 2 -8.18 -14.77 -9.72
CA GLY A 2 -9.12 -13.74 -9.26
C GLY A 2 -8.91 -13.26 -7.82
N VAL A 3 -8.62 -14.16 -6.89
CA VAL A 3 -8.33 -13.83 -5.48
C VAL A 3 -7.08 -12.95 -5.35
N VAL A 4 -6.04 -13.24 -6.14
CA VAL A 4 -4.79 -12.45 -6.15
C VAL A 4 -5.05 -11.05 -6.73
N ALA A 5 -5.85 -10.96 -7.80
CA ALA A 5 -6.24 -9.68 -8.39
C ALA A 5 -7.08 -8.84 -7.41
N ALA A 6 -8.06 -9.45 -6.73
CA ALA A 6 -8.85 -8.80 -5.68
C ALA A 6 -7.97 -8.33 -4.50
N GLY A 7 -7.00 -9.15 -4.08
CA GLY A 7 -6.00 -8.75 -3.08
C GLY A 7 -5.18 -7.55 -3.51
N GLY A 8 -4.84 -7.43 -4.80
CA GLY A 8 -4.15 -6.28 -5.37
C GLY A 8 -4.93 -4.97 -5.25
N THR A 9 -6.27 -5.00 -5.32
CA THR A 9 -7.08 -3.79 -5.14
C THR A 9 -7.06 -3.28 -3.70
N LEU A 10 -6.85 -4.13 -2.70
CA LEU A 10 -6.71 -3.72 -1.31
C LEU A 10 -5.46 -2.87 -1.09
N ALA A 11 -4.41 -3.08 -1.88
CA ALA A 11 -3.18 -2.28 -1.81
C ALA A 11 -3.41 -0.79 -2.15
N SER A 12 -4.51 -0.45 -2.83
CA SER A 12 -4.88 0.94 -3.08
C SER A 12 -5.52 1.63 -1.88
N LEU A 13 -6.03 0.88 -0.91
CA LEU A 13 -6.73 1.39 0.28
C LEU A 13 -5.88 1.27 1.55
N ILE A 14 -5.13 0.17 1.69
CA ILE A 14 -4.33 -0.09 2.89
C ILE A 14 -2.97 0.61 2.77
N PRO A 15 -2.58 1.47 3.73
CA PRO A 15 -1.28 2.14 3.71
C PRO A 15 -0.10 1.16 3.76
N PRO A 16 1.01 1.51 3.10
CA PRO A 16 1.27 2.70 2.29
C PRO A 16 0.64 2.63 0.89
N SER A 17 -0.18 3.63 0.52
CA SER A 17 -0.90 3.68 -0.77
C SER A 17 -0.50 4.92 -1.56
N ALA A 18 0.12 4.72 -2.73
CA ALA A 18 0.49 5.82 -3.62
C ALA A 18 -0.73 6.60 -4.12
N ILE A 19 -1.86 5.91 -4.35
CA ILE A 19 -3.10 6.53 -4.83
C ILE A 19 -3.67 7.49 -3.79
N LEU A 20 -3.70 7.09 -2.51
CA LEU A 20 -4.16 7.96 -1.42
C LEU A 20 -3.23 9.16 -1.21
N VAL A 21 -1.91 8.99 -1.36
CA VAL A 21 -0.95 10.10 -1.29
C VAL A 21 -1.25 11.13 -2.39
N ILE A 22 -1.42 10.67 -3.62
CA ILE A 22 -1.73 11.55 -4.77
C ILE A 22 -3.08 12.23 -4.58
N TYR A 23 -4.09 11.50 -4.14
CA TYR A 23 -5.41 12.05 -3.87
C TYR A 23 -5.35 13.14 -2.80
N ALA A 24 -4.61 12.92 -1.71
CA ALA A 24 -4.40 13.92 -0.65
C ALA A 24 -3.81 15.23 -1.20
N ILE A 25 -2.82 15.13 -2.09
CA ILE A 25 -2.19 16.28 -2.72
C ILE A 25 -3.20 17.05 -3.59
N ILE A 26 -4.03 16.34 -4.37
CA ILE A 26 -5.02 16.95 -5.26
C ILE A 26 -6.11 17.69 -4.47
N VAL A 27 -6.56 17.10 -3.34
CA VAL A 27 -7.62 17.69 -2.50
C VAL A 27 -7.07 18.60 -1.39
N GLU A 28 -5.76 18.85 -1.39
CA GLU A 28 -5.05 19.70 -0.41
C GLU A 28 -5.31 19.26 1.04
N GLN A 29 -5.36 17.95 1.29
CA GLN A 29 -5.54 17.36 2.62
C GLN A 29 -4.24 16.77 3.15
N ASP A 30 -4.19 16.62 4.48
CA ASP A 30 -3.07 15.96 5.14
C ASP A 30 -2.92 14.51 4.70
N VAL A 31 -1.74 14.18 4.13
CA VAL A 31 -1.45 12.86 3.58
C VAL A 31 -1.50 11.78 4.65
N GLY A 32 -0.96 12.06 5.84
CA GLY A 32 -0.94 11.10 6.95
C GLY A 32 -2.34 10.75 7.43
N LYS A 33 -3.18 11.77 7.64
CA LYS A 33 -4.59 11.58 8.06
C LYS A 33 -5.40 10.82 7.01
N LEU A 34 -5.19 11.12 5.73
CA LEU A 34 -5.92 10.44 4.65
C LEU A 34 -5.49 8.98 4.52
N LEU A 35 -4.20 8.69 4.68
CA LEU A 35 -3.70 7.32 4.72
C LEU A 35 -4.31 6.54 5.91
N LEU A 36 -4.39 7.13 7.11
CA LEU A 36 -5.05 6.50 8.26
C LEU A 36 -6.52 6.22 8.00
N ALA A 37 -7.23 7.15 7.36
CA ALA A 37 -8.64 6.97 7.01
C ALA A 37 -8.86 5.76 6.06
N GLY A 38 -7.86 5.40 5.26
CA GLY A 38 -7.89 4.25 4.37
C GLY A 38 -7.90 2.89 5.09
N PHE A 39 -7.45 2.80 6.35
CA PHE A 39 -7.43 1.53 7.10
C PHE A 39 -8.82 0.94 7.32
N ILE A 40 -9.80 1.76 7.68
CA ILE A 40 -11.15 1.29 7.99
C ILE A 40 -11.82 0.68 6.75
N PRO A 41 -11.94 1.39 5.61
CA PRO A 41 -12.51 0.80 4.40
C PRO A 41 -11.67 -0.34 3.83
N GLY A 42 -10.34 -0.28 3.98
CA GLY A 42 -9.44 -1.36 3.58
C GLY A 42 -9.67 -2.64 4.37
N ALA A 43 -9.76 -2.55 5.71
CA ALA A 43 -10.05 -3.70 6.57
C ALA A 43 -11.46 -4.27 6.30
N PHE A 44 -12.47 -3.40 6.12
CA PHE A 44 -13.81 -3.84 5.76
C PHE A 44 -13.83 -4.57 4.42
N SER A 45 -13.16 -4.05 3.40
CA SER A 45 -13.04 -4.69 2.09
C SER A 45 -12.32 -6.05 2.18
N ALA A 46 -11.27 -6.14 3.00
CA ALA A 46 -10.55 -7.40 3.23
C ALA A 46 -11.45 -8.46 3.87
N LEU A 47 -12.29 -8.06 4.85
CA LEU A 47 -13.27 -8.96 5.47
C LEU A 47 -14.33 -9.42 4.48
N VAL A 48 -14.88 -8.51 3.66
CA VAL A 48 -15.87 -8.85 2.62
C VAL A 48 -15.28 -9.82 1.60
N TYR A 49 -14.05 -9.58 1.12
CA TYR A 49 -13.39 -10.49 0.20
C TYR A 49 -13.09 -11.85 0.84
N GLY A 50 -12.64 -11.85 2.10
CA GLY A 50 -12.43 -13.09 2.85
C GLY A 50 -13.72 -13.90 3.01
N ALA A 51 -14.80 -13.24 3.40
CA ALA A 51 -16.13 -13.87 3.51
C ALA A 51 -16.61 -14.41 2.16
N LEU A 52 -16.50 -13.63 1.09
CA LEU A 52 -16.87 -14.05 -0.25
C LEU A 52 -16.09 -15.31 -0.69
N ILE A 53 -14.79 -15.35 -0.47
CA ILE A 53 -13.95 -16.51 -0.82
C ILE A 53 -14.40 -17.75 -0.05
N VAL A 54 -14.67 -17.60 1.26
CA VAL A 54 -15.15 -18.72 2.10
C VAL A 54 -16.51 -19.21 1.62
N ILE A 55 -17.45 -18.30 1.35
CA ILE A 55 -18.80 -18.65 0.86
C ILE A 55 -18.67 -19.37 -0.49
N LEU A 56 -17.89 -18.87 -1.43
CA LEU A 56 -17.67 -19.51 -2.73
C LEU A 56 -17.04 -20.89 -2.60
N ALA A 57 -16.07 -21.06 -1.70
CA ALA A 57 -15.42 -22.35 -1.48
C ALA A 57 -16.38 -23.40 -0.87
N LEU A 58 -17.33 -22.94 -0.02
CA LEU A 58 -18.31 -23.82 0.60
C LEU A 58 -19.49 -24.16 -0.35
N THR A 59 -19.91 -23.21 -1.19
CA THR A 59 -21.08 -23.38 -2.08
C THR A 59 -20.69 -24.01 -3.41
N LEU A 60 -19.47 -23.79 -3.89
CA LEU A 60 -18.97 -24.26 -5.18
C LEU A 60 -17.63 -25.01 -5.03
N PRO A 61 -17.66 -26.29 -4.59
CA PRO A 61 -16.44 -27.05 -4.28
C PRO A 61 -15.47 -27.18 -5.46
N ASN A 62 -15.95 -27.08 -6.70
CA ASN A 62 -15.13 -27.12 -7.91
C ASN A 62 -14.35 -25.82 -8.18
N PHE A 63 -14.73 -24.69 -7.52
CA PHE A 63 -14.05 -23.40 -7.69
C PHE A 63 -12.74 -23.29 -6.91
N GLY A 64 -12.64 -24.03 -5.79
CA GLY A 64 -11.45 -24.07 -4.95
C GLY A 64 -11.36 -25.41 -4.20
N PRO A 65 -10.89 -26.47 -4.85
CA PRO A 65 -10.76 -27.75 -4.17
C PRO A 65 -9.84 -27.61 -2.95
N PRO A 66 -10.22 -28.16 -1.79
CA PRO A 66 -9.41 -28.05 -0.59
C PRO A 66 -8.08 -28.79 -0.80
N VAL A 67 -6.98 -28.07 -0.66
CA VAL A 67 -5.65 -28.69 -0.69
C VAL A 67 -5.46 -29.40 0.64
N LYS A 68 -5.56 -30.73 0.62
CA LYS A 68 -5.37 -31.60 1.79
C LYS A 68 -3.88 -31.82 2.03
N GLY A 69 -3.47 -31.80 3.30
CA GLY A 69 -2.12 -32.24 3.70
C GLY A 69 -1.18 -31.15 4.18
N PHE A 70 -1.60 -29.87 4.22
CA PHE A 70 -0.75 -28.81 4.80
C PHE A 70 -0.90 -28.76 6.31
N SER A 71 0.19 -29.08 7.03
CA SER A 71 0.32 -28.91 8.47
C SER A 71 0.45 -27.43 8.84
N TRP A 72 0.02 -27.07 10.03
CA TRP A 72 0.26 -25.74 10.61
C TRP A 72 1.75 -25.39 10.63
N ARG A 73 2.62 -26.36 10.86
CA ARG A 73 4.07 -26.18 10.82
C ARG A 73 4.56 -25.72 9.43
N GLU A 74 4.05 -26.29 8.35
CA GLU A 74 4.43 -25.90 6.98
C GLU A 74 3.98 -24.47 6.66
N ARG A 75 2.83 -24.03 7.18
CA ARG A 75 2.36 -22.66 7.05
C ARG A 75 3.31 -21.68 7.74
N PHE A 76 3.78 -21.98 8.95
CA PHE A 76 4.75 -21.16 9.65
C PHE A 76 6.14 -21.17 9.01
N VAL A 77 6.57 -22.28 8.44
CA VAL A 77 7.84 -22.39 7.71
C VAL A 77 7.80 -21.61 6.38
N ALA A 78 6.63 -21.37 5.81
CA ALA A 78 6.45 -20.54 4.61
C ALA A 78 6.46 -19.02 4.89
N LEU A 79 6.38 -18.57 6.15
CA LEU A 79 6.39 -17.14 6.51
C LEU A 79 7.75 -16.43 6.36
N PRO A 80 8.91 -17.03 6.66
CA PRO A 80 10.20 -16.35 6.62
C PRO A 80 10.50 -15.61 5.32
N PRO A 81 10.16 -16.10 4.12
CA PRO A 81 10.35 -15.36 2.87
C PRO A 81 9.53 -14.06 2.76
N ALA A 82 8.39 -13.98 3.49
CA ALA A 82 7.52 -12.79 3.51
C ALA A 82 7.94 -11.76 4.56
N LEU A 83 8.70 -12.17 5.59
CA LEU A 83 9.12 -11.30 6.68
C LEU A 83 9.84 -10.02 6.22
N PRO A 84 10.74 -10.05 5.23
CA PRO A 84 11.40 -8.83 4.77
C PRO A 84 10.44 -7.79 4.22
N ILE A 85 9.40 -8.22 3.48
CA ILE A 85 8.39 -7.32 2.92
C ILE A 85 7.53 -6.75 4.04
N ILE A 86 7.09 -7.59 4.97
CA ILE A 86 6.32 -7.16 6.16
C ILE A 86 7.13 -6.16 6.97
N ALA A 87 8.42 -6.42 7.19
CA ALA A 87 9.31 -5.53 7.93
C ALA A 87 9.40 -4.14 7.28
N VAL A 88 9.56 -4.07 5.95
CA VAL A 88 9.60 -2.79 5.24
C VAL A 88 8.28 -2.01 5.42
N VAL A 89 7.14 -2.67 5.28
CA VAL A 89 5.82 -2.03 5.48
C VAL A 89 5.68 -1.51 6.91
N VAL A 90 6.05 -2.31 7.91
CA VAL A 90 6.02 -1.92 9.33
C VAL A 90 6.94 -0.73 9.58
N ILE A 91 8.16 -0.73 9.03
CA ILE A 91 9.12 0.37 9.18
C ILE A 91 8.54 1.67 8.59
N ILE A 92 7.94 1.62 7.40
CA ILE A 92 7.33 2.80 6.78
C ILE A 92 6.18 3.34 7.63
N ILE A 93 5.28 2.46 8.09
CA ILE A 93 4.16 2.85 8.95
C ILE A 93 4.68 3.46 10.25
N PHE A 94 5.69 2.85 10.86
CA PHE A 94 6.30 3.36 12.09
C PHE A 94 6.94 4.73 11.90
N PHE A 95 7.62 4.93 10.78
CA PHE A 95 8.28 6.19 10.44
C PHE A 95 7.27 7.33 10.22
N VAL A 96 6.15 7.04 9.56
CA VAL A 96 5.12 8.02 9.22
C VAL A 96 4.21 8.36 10.39
N TYR A 97 3.90 7.39 11.24
CA TYR A 97 2.89 7.58 12.29
C TYR A 97 3.43 7.60 13.71
N ASN A 98 4.65 7.09 13.91
CA ASN A 98 5.29 6.96 15.23
C ASN A 98 4.28 6.64 16.36
N PRO A 99 3.76 5.40 16.44
CA PRO A 99 2.71 5.04 17.39
C PRO A 99 3.21 4.95 18.85
N MET A 100 4.47 5.35 19.12
CA MET A 100 5.04 5.30 20.45
C MET A 100 4.56 6.46 21.32
N PRO A 101 4.28 6.23 22.60
CA PRO A 101 3.93 7.28 23.54
C PRO A 101 5.03 8.35 23.64
N GLU A 102 4.67 9.62 23.84
CA GLU A 102 5.61 10.74 24.04
C GLU A 102 6.59 10.52 25.20
N SER A 103 6.23 9.66 26.14
CA SER A 103 7.06 9.32 27.31
C SER A 103 8.19 8.33 26.99
N TRP A 104 8.30 7.84 25.76
CA TRP A 104 9.33 6.90 25.39
C TRP A 104 10.65 7.57 25.01
N TYR A 105 11.69 7.24 25.76
CA TYR A 105 13.05 7.73 25.56
C TYR A 105 14.02 6.56 25.42
N VAL A 106 15.01 6.71 24.52
CA VAL A 106 16.17 5.84 24.42
C VAL A 106 17.41 6.66 24.80
N GLY A 107 17.87 6.51 26.04
CA GLY A 107 18.89 7.37 26.60
C GLY A 107 18.37 8.80 26.80
N SER A 108 19.01 9.78 26.16
CA SER A 108 18.59 11.19 26.15
C SER A 108 17.70 11.56 24.95
N TRP A 109 17.41 10.61 24.05
CA TRP A 109 16.64 10.87 22.83
C TRP A 109 15.17 10.50 23.04
N GLN A 110 14.27 11.45 22.79
CA GLN A 110 12.84 11.16 22.75
C GLN A 110 12.54 10.41 21.45
N VAL A 111 11.97 9.22 21.57
CA VAL A 111 11.66 8.34 20.44
C VAL A 111 10.17 8.35 20.14
N GLY A 112 9.34 8.58 21.15
CA GLY A 112 7.89 8.67 21.04
C GLY A 112 7.40 10.09 20.77
N GLY A 113 6.16 10.23 20.34
CA GLY A 113 5.51 11.49 20.07
C GLY A 113 5.30 11.77 18.58
N ASP A 114 5.87 12.85 18.05
CA ASP A 114 5.67 13.25 16.66
C ASP A 114 6.17 12.22 15.64
N ALA A 115 5.57 12.25 14.45
CA ALA A 115 6.03 11.45 13.31
C ALA A 115 7.50 11.76 12.99
N TRP A 116 8.28 10.72 12.68
CA TRP A 116 9.70 10.90 12.37
C TRP A 116 9.96 11.52 11.01
N GLY A 117 8.95 11.49 10.14
CA GLY A 117 9.05 12.10 8.82
C GLY A 117 7.76 12.04 8.02
N THR A 118 7.84 12.61 6.83
CA THR A 118 6.75 12.65 5.88
C THR A 118 6.52 11.30 5.19
N PRO A 119 5.32 11.03 4.66
CA PRO A 119 5.05 9.82 3.87
C PRO A 119 5.98 9.64 2.66
N THR A 120 6.45 10.74 2.05
CA THR A 120 7.40 10.71 0.94
C THR A 120 8.79 10.26 1.40
N GLU A 121 9.25 10.73 2.55
CA GLU A 121 10.51 10.28 3.17
C GLU A 121 10.42 8.81 3.61
N GLY A 122 9.29 8.40 4.20
CA GLY A 122 9.02 7.00 4.52
C GLY A 122 9.07 6.10 3.29
N GLY A 123 8.50 6.56 2.16
CA GLY A 123 8.59 5.87 0.87
C GLY A 123 10.03 5.76 0.36
N ALA A 124 10.82 6.82 0.48
CA ALA A 124 12.25 6.82 0.08
C ALA A 124 13.07 5.84 0.93
N ILE A 125 12.87 5.82 2.24
CA ILE A 125 13.51 4.87 3.15
C ILE A 125 13.12 3.43 2.80
N GLY A 126 11.83 3.16 2.57
CA GLY A 126 11.35 1.85 2.15
C GLY A 126 12.01 1.39 0.84
N ALA A 127 12.06 2.26 -0.17
CA ALA A 127 12.72 1.97 -1.44
C ALA A 127 14.22 1.68 -1.26
N PHE A 128 14.90 2.44 -0.42
CA PHE A 128 16.32 2.24 -0.11
C PHE A 128 16.56 0.90 0.59
N ILE A 129 15.75 0.54 1.58
CA ILE A 129 15.85 -0.74 2.28
C ILE A 129 15.65 -1.91 1.30
N VAL A 130 14.60 -1.84 0.47
CA VAL A 130 14.35 -2.88 -0.55
C VAL A 130 15.50 -2.99 -1.54
N PHE A 131 16.06 -1.87 -1.96
CA PHE A 131 17.24 -1.84 -2.83
C PHE A 131 18.45 -2.52 -2.18
N CYS A 132 18.77 -2.19 -0.93
CA CYS A 132 19.85 -2.84 -0.19
C CYS A 132 19.63 -4.34 -0.05
N MET A 133 18.39 -4.77 0.27
CA MET A 133 18.03 -6.19 0.36
C MET A 133 18.19 -6.90 -0.98
N ALA A 134 17.83 -6.26 -2.08
CA ALA A 134 17.99 -6.80 -3.42
C ALA A 134 19.47 -6.98 -3.79
N LEU A 135 20.34 -6.01 -3.42
CA LEU A 135 21.79 -6.12 -3.60
C LEU A 135 22.39 -7.30 -2.82
N VAL A 136 22.00 -7.45 -1.55
CA VAL A 136 22.46 -8.59 -0.70
C VAL A 136 22.00 -9.92 -1.28
N ARG A 137 20.82 -9.98 -1.93
CA ARG A 137 20.33 -11.17 -2.63
C ARG A 137 20.94 -11.39 -4.00
N GLY A 138 21.90 -10.57 -4.41
CA GLY A 138 22.66 -10.73 -5.66
C GLY A 138 21.93 -10.18 -6.89
N MET A 139 21.20 -9.08 -6.73
CA MET A 139 20.56 -8.38 -7.85
C MET A 139 21.59 -8.00 -8.91
N ARG A 140 21.32 -8.34 -10.17
CA ARG A 140 22.18 -8.01 -11.31
C ARG A 140 21.81 -6.65 -11.89
N TRP A 141 22.76 -5.97 -12.52
CA TRP A 141 22.54 -4.68 -13.18
C TRP A 141 21.35 -4.66 -14.15
N ARG A 142 21.14 -5.74 -14.88
CA ARG A 142 20.00 -5.88 -15.79
C ARG A 142 18.66 -5.82 -15.04
N GLN A 143 18.55 -6.52 -13.91
CA GLN A 143 17.32 -6.52 -13.08
C GLN A 143 17.07 -5.14 -12.47
N PHE A 144 18.12 -4.45 -12.03
CA PHE A 144 18.01 -3.09 -11.54
C PHE A 144 17.50 -2.13 -12.61
N ARG A 145 18.07 -2.19 -13.83
CA ARG A 145 17.63 -1.39 -14.97
C ARG A 145 16.17 -1.68 -15.34
N GLU A 146 15.78 -2.96 -15.38
CA GLU A 146 14.40 -3.38 -15.64
C GLU A 146 13.44 -2.82 -14.60
N ALA A 147 13.79 -2.90 -13.30
CA ALA A 147 12.99 -2.33 -12.21
C ALA A 147 12.84 -0.80 -12.33
N LEU A 148 13.91 -0.08 -12.65
CA LEU A 148 13.86 1.38 -12.88
C LEU A 148 12.96 1.74 -14.06
N LEU A 149 13.06 1.01 -15.19
CA LEU A 149 12.22 1.24 -16.36
C LEU A 149 10.75 0.96 -16.08
N GLU A 150 10.46 -0.09 -15.34
CA GLU A 150 9.10 -0.44 -14.93
C GLU A 150 8.53 0.62 -13.98
N THR A 151 9.30 1.05 -13.00
CA THR A 151 8.93 2.16 -12.10
C THR A 151 8.65 3.44 -12.88
N ALA A 152 9.51 3.81 -13.83
CA ALA A 152 9.31 4.99 -14.66
C ALA A 152 8.02 4.89 -15.49
N LYS A 153 7.73 3.74 -16.11
CA LYS A 153 6.48 3.51 -16.86
C LYS A 153 5.25 3.65 -15.98
N LEU A 154 5.25 3.05 -14.80
CA LEU A 154 4.14 3.16 -13.84
C LEU A 154 3.95 4.60 -13.37
N THR A 155 5.03 5.30 -13.08
CA THR A 155 5.00 6.71 -12.67
C THR A 155 4.39 7.58 -13.77
N VAL A 156 4.86 7.44 -15.01
CA VAL A 156 4.32 8.20 -16.16
C VAL A 156 2.83 7.88 -16.35
N MET A 157 2.44 6.62 -16.26
CA MET A 157 1.02 6.22 -16.40
C MET A 157 0.16 6.88 -15.31
N ILE A 158 0.59 6.88 -14.07
CA ILE A 158 -0.14 7.50 -12.96
C ILE A 158 -0.27 9.02 -13.19
N PHE A 159 0.83 9.71 -13.52
CA PHE A 159 0.80 11.15 -13.78
C PHE A 159 -0.06 11.51 -14.98
N THR A 160 -0.08 10.68 -16.03
CA THR A 160 -0.94 10.89 -17.19
C THR A 160 -2.43 10.84 -16.80
N ILE A 161 -2.81 9.88 -15.96
CA ILE A 161 -4.19 9.77 -15.45
C ILE A 161 -4.52 11.00 -14.59
N ILE A 162 -3.63 11.44 -13.71
CA ILE A 162 -3.84 12.63 -12.87
C ILE A 162 -4.07 13.86 -13.73
N TRP A 163 -3.23 14.09 -14.74
CA TRP A 163 -3.39 15.20 -15.66
C TRP A 163 -4.73 15.16 -16.40
N GLY A 164 -5.11 13.98 -16.88
CA GLY A 164 -6.43 13.80 -17.51
C GLY A 164 -7.58 14.16 -16.58
N VAL A 165 -7.52 13.70 -15.32
CA VAL A 165 -8.53 14.01 -14.31
C VAL A 165 -8.56 15.51 -13.99
N LEU A 166 -7.41 16.16 -13.82
CA LEU A 166 -7.35 17.60 -13.53
C LEU A 166 -7.92 18.43 -14.67
N ILE A 167 -7.62 18.09 -15.92
CA ILE A 167 -8.20 18.76 -17.09
C ILE A 167 -9.71 18.56 -17.11
N TYR A 168 -10.19 17.34 -16.89
CA TYR A 168 -11.60 17.01 -16.87
C TYR A 168 -12.36 17.77 -15.76
N VAL A 169 -11.83 17.79 -14.53
CA VAL A 169 -12.42 18.53 -13.41
C VAL A 169 -12.51 20.03 -13.71
N ARG A 170 -11.45 20.60 -14.29
CA ARG A 170 -11.45 22.00 -14.75
C ARG A 170 -12.53 22.27 -15.80
N PHE A 171 -12.66 21.39 -16.78
CA PHE A 171 -13.70 21.48 -17.80
C PHE A 171 -15.11 21.45 -17.18
N LEU A 172 -15.38 20.51 -16.24
CA LEU A 172 -16.67 20.45 -15.54
C LEU A 172 -16.97 21.73 -14.76
N GLY A 173 -15.95 22.32 -14.12
CA GLY A 173 -16.06 23.58 -13.39
C GLY A 173 -16.43 24.75 -14.32
N PHE A 174 -15.77 24.87 -15.48
CA PHE A 174 -16.09 25.89 -16.48
C PHE A 174 -17.48 25.71 -17.10
N ALA A 175 -17.93 24.47 -17.24
CA ALA A 175 -19.27 24.15 -17.77
C ALA A 175 -20.40 24.35 -16.73
N ASN A 176 -20.08 24.79 -15.49
CA ASN A 176 -21.01 24.93 -14.36
C ASN A 176 -21.85 23.67 -14.08
N LEU A 177 -21.38 22.50 -14.49
CA LEU A 177 -22.09 21.23 -14.29
C LEU A 177 -22.35 20.88 -12.83
N PRO A 178 -21.42 21.11 -11.87
CA PRO A 178 -21.67 20.82 -10.46
C PRO A 178 -22.88 21.61 -9.91
N GLN A 179 -23.06 22.87 -10.35
CA GLN A 179 -24.17 23.73 -9.93
C GLN A 179 -25.50 23.32 -10.59
N ALA A 180 -25.47 22.66 -11.74
CA ALA A 180 -26.68 22.18 -12.40
C ALA A 180 -27.29 20.93 -11.73
N PHE A 181 -26.53 20.25 -10.85
CA PHE A 181 -26.95 19.07 -10.11
C PHE A 181 -27.15 19.31 -8.61
N SER A 182 -26.91 20.51 -8.10
CA SER A 182 -27.15 20.93 -6.72
C SER A 182 -28.48 21.65 -6.60
#